data_56c17bb6174336af320a29788e299e1b
#
_entry.id   56c17bb6174336af320a29788e299e1b
#
_cell.length_a   1.000
_cell.length_b   1.000
_cell.length_c   1.000
_cell.angle_alpha   90.00
_cell.angle_beta   90.00
_cell.angle_gamma   90.00
#
_symmetry.space_group_name_H-M   'P 1'
#
loop_
_entity.id
_entity.type
_entity.pdbx_description
1 polymer ?
#
loop_
_entity_poly.entity_id
_entity_poly.type
_entity_poly.pdbx_seq_one_letter_code
_entity_poly.pdbx_strand_id
1 'polypeptide(L)'
;MLPFERYTALADGHSLHVMEAGQGQPVLCVHGNPTWGFLYRKVAAALGEGSHRVVMPDLVGLGLSDKPRSARAHTLENHIRWLGALVDELDLRDVILVVQDWGGPIGLGAFAERENRLAGLVILNTVVGPPRPGFRPTAFHRFARAP
;
A
#
# COMPACT_ATOMS: atom_id res chain seq x y z
N MET A 1 -8.99 -20.53 -7.40
CA MET A 1 -8.13 -19.37 -7.18
C MET A 1 -8.49 -18.36 -8.27
N LEU A 2 -9.04 -17.20 -7.93
CA LEU A 2 -9.35 -16.18 -8.93
C LEU A 2 -8.06 -15.82 -9.67
N PRO A 3 -8.07 -15.76 -11.00
CA PRO A 3 -6.94 -15.26 -11.73
C PRO A 3 -6.82 -13.76 -11.43
N PHE A 4 -5.73 -13.37 -10.76
CA PHE A 4 -5.42 -11.95 -10.59
C PHE A 4 -4.96 -11.40 -11.93
N GLU A 5 -5.54 -10.29 -12.34
CA GLU A 5 -4.94 -9.46 -13.36
C GLU A 5 -3.65 -8.87 -12.80
N ARG A 6 -2.63 -8.80 -13.66
CA ARG A 6 -1.31 -8.23 -13.30
C ARG A 6 -0.90 -7.25 -14.36
N TYR A 7 -0.52 -6.08 -13.91
CA TYR A 7 -0.03 -5.04 -14.80
C TYR A 7 0.97 -4.13 -14.08
N THR A 8 1.57 -3.24 -14.84
CA THR A 8 2.46 -2.22 -14.32
C THR A 8 1.83 -0.86 -14.55
N ALA A 9 1.67 -0.08 -13.49
CA ALA A 9 1.27 1.31 -13.55
C ALA A 9 2.51 2.21 -13.42
N LEU A 10 2.57 3.29 -14.19
CA LEU A 10 3.61 4.30 -14.06
C LEU A 10 3.10 5.44 -13.19
N ALA A 11 3.65 5.61 -12.02
CA ALA A 11 3.25 6.64 -11.07
C ALA A 11 4.47 7.37 -10.51
N ASP A 12 4.49 8.70 -10.64
CA ASP A 12 5.58 9.57 -10.20
C ASP A 12 6.98 9.09 -10.66
N GLY A 13 7.09 8.65 -11.91
CA GLY A 13 8.34 8.20 -12.52
C GLY A 13 8.81 6.80 -12.11
N HIS A 14 8.00 6.05 -11.34
CA HIS A 14 8.28 4.67 -10.96
C HIS A 14 7.25 3.70 -11.55
N SER A 15 7.72 2.51 -11.92
CA SER A 15 6.88 1.40 -12.33
C SER A 15 6.42 0.63 -11.09
N LEU A 16 5.13 0.63 -10.82
CA LEU A 16 4.53 -0.15 -9.74
C LEU A 16 3.82 -1.37 -10.33
N HIS A 17 4.17 -2.53 -9.83
CA HIS A 17 3.43 -3.76 -10.12
C HIS A 17 2.12 -3.76 -9.32
N VAL A 18 1.01 -4.07 -10.00
CA VAL A 18 -0.32 -4.10 -9.41
C VAL A 18 -0.98 -5.44 -9.73
N MET A 19 -1.59 -6.05 -8.74
CA MET A 19 -2.49 -7.18 -8.88
C MET A 19 -3.90 -6.73 -8.59
N GLU A 20 -4.86 -7.20 -9.40
CA GLU A 20 -6.28 -6.89 -9.19
C GLU A 20 -7.17 -8.13 -9.28
N ALA A 21 -8.30 -8.08 -8.57
CA ALA A 21 -9.36 -9.08 -8.65
C ALA A 21 -10.73 -8.43 -8.49
N GLY A 22 -11.71 -8.94 -9.24
CA GLY A 22 -13.09 -8.49 -9.16
C GLY A 22 -13.36 -7.15 -9.84
N GLN A 23 -14.58 -6.65 -9.66
CA GLN A 23 -15.05 -5.38 -10.25
C GLN A 23 -15.98 -4.68 -9.25
N GLY A 24 -16.12 -3.36 -9.35
CA GLY A 24 -16.98 -2.55 -8.50
C GLY A 24 -16.22 -1.61 -7.58
N GLN A 25 -16.68 -1.45 -6.34
CA GLN A 25 -16.08 -0.51 -5.40
C GLN A 25 -14.61 -0.86 -5.11
N PRO A 26 -13.66 0.08 -5.25
CA PRO A 26 -12.25 -0.19 -5.01
C PRO A 26 -11.95 -0.50 -3.55
N VAL A 27 -11.23 -1.59 -3.32
CA VAL A 27 -10.59 -1.94 -2.05
C VAL A 27 -9.09 -1.90 -2.28
N LEU A 28 -8.43 -0.83 -1.85
CA LEU A 28 -6.99 -0.67 -1.98
C LEU A 28 -6.29 -1.28 -0.78
N CYS A 29 -5.52 -2.34 -1.00
CA CYS A 29 -4.81 -3.08 0.02
C CYS A 29 -3.32 -2.71 0.05
N VAL A 30 -2.88 -1.98 1.06
CA VAL A 30 -1.52 -1.49 1.19
C VAL A 30 -0.75 -2.31 2.23
N HIS A 31 0.22 -3.06 1.75
CA HIS A 31 1.08 -3.93 2.56
C HIS A 31 2.20 -3.14 3.25
N GLY A 32 2.96 -3.81 4.10
CA GLY A 32 4.15 -3.27 4.76
C GLY A 32 5.45 -4.00 4.39
N ASN A 33 6.48 -3.77 5.19
CA ASN A 33 7.80 -4.34 5.01
C ASN A 33 7.97 -5.61 5.88
N PRO A 34 8.54 -6.70 5.38
CA PRO A 34 9.15 -6.93 4.04
C PRO A 34 8.23 -7.65 3.05
N THR A 35 6.92 -7.44 3.13
CA THR A 35 5.94 -8.14 2.29
C THR A 35 5.71 -7.46 0.93
N TRP A 36 4.69 -7.89 0.21
CA TRP A 36 4.26 -7.38 -1.09
C TRP A 36 2.75 -7.58 -1.28
N GLY A 37 2.16 -7.07 -2.32
CA GLY A 37 0.70 -7.08 -2.54
C GLY A 37 0.07 -8.46 -2.45
N PHE A 38 0.81 -9.54 -2.77
CA PHE A 38 0.34 -10.92 -2.66
C PHE A 38 -0.05 -11.36 -1.23
N LEU A 39 0.33 -10.59 -0.21
CA LEU A 39 -0.15 -10.75 1.16
C LEU A 39 -1.68 -10.84 1.19
N TYR A 40 -2.34 -10.00 0.40
CA TYR A 40 -3.80 -9.86 0.39
C TYR A 40 -4.53 -10.82 -0.55
N ARG A 41 -3.85 -11.81 -1.16
CA ARG A 41 -4.46 -12.74 -2.12
C ARG A 41 -5.72 -13.46 -1.63
N LYS A 42 -5.80 -13.77 -0.31
CA LYS A 42 -6.98 -14.41 0.28
C LYS A 42 -8.14 -13.43 0.46
N VAL A 43 -7.83 -12.18 0.81
CA VAL A 43 -8.81 -11.09 0.87
C VAL A 43 -9.37 -10.83 -0.53
N ALA A 44 -8.49 -10.74 -1.53
CA ALA A 44 -8.89 -10.56 -2.92
C ALA A 44 -9.74 -11.72 -3.44
N ALA A 45 -9.42 -12.96 -3.08
CA ALA A 45 -10.22 -14.12 -3.45
C ALA A 45 -11.63 -14.06 -2.82
N ALA A 46 -11.74 -13.62 -1.56
CA ALA A 46 -13.02 -13.55 -0.86
C ALA A 46 -13.90 -12.38 -1.33
N LEU A 47 -13.31 -11.22 -1.62
CA LEU A 47 -14.04 -10.00 -1.99
C LEU A 47 -14.26 -9.89 -3.51
N GLY A 48 -13.34 -10.40 -4.32
CA GLY A 48 -13.38 -10.29 -5.77
C GLY A 48 -14.50 -11.12 -6.45
N GLU A 49 -15.12 -12.05 -5.73
CA GLU A 49 -16.32 -12.76 -6.19
C GLU A 49 -17.61 -11.91 -6.03
N GLY A 50 -17.54 -10.81 -5.29
CA GLY A 50 -18.64 -9.91 -5.02
C GLY A 50 -18.58 -8.62 -5.85
N SER A 51 -18.99 -7.52 -5.24
CA SER A 51 -19.09 -6.20 -5.86
C SER A 51 -17.88 -5.29 -5.57
N HIS A 52 -16.70 -5.88 -5.37
CA HIS A 52 -15.49 -5.14 -5.04
C HIS A 52 -14.38 -5.37 -6.07
N ARG A 53 -13.67 -4.30 -6.42
CA ARG A 53 -12.43 -4.31 -7.17
C ARG A 53 -11.27 -4.25 -6.18
N VAL A 54 -10.61 -5.34 -5.91
CA VAL A 54 -9.48 -5.40 -4.95
C VAL A 54 -8.19 -5.08 -5.68
N VAL A 55 -7.54 -3.99 -5.28
CA VAL A 55 -6.29 -3.47 -5.85
C VAL A 55 -5.16 -3.71 -4.87
N MET A 56 -4.14 -4.45 -5.27
CA MET A 56 -3.02 -4.88 -4.43
C MET A 56 -1.69 -4.46 -5.08
N PRO A 57 -1.26 -3.20 -4.90
CA PRO A 57 0.03 -2.78 -5.43
C PRO A 57 1.18 -3.37 -4.62
N ASP A 58 2.32 -3.56 -5.27
CA ASP A 58 3.60 -3.69 -4.61
C ASP A 58 4.16 -2.29 -4.37
N LEU A 59 4.50 -1.96 -3.13
CA LEU A 59 5.15 -0.68 -2.83
C LEU A 59 6.51 -0.59 -3.51
N VAL A 60 6.91 0.62 -3.92
CA VAL A 60 8.25 0.88 -4.49
C VAL A 60 9.34 0.35 -3.54
N GLY A 61 10.29 -0.38 -4.07
CA GLY A 61 11.32 -1.08 -3.32
C GLY A 61 11.00 -2.54 -2.98
N LEU A 62 9.74 -2.96 -3.13
CA LEU A 62 9.26 -4.29 -2.72
C LEU A 62 8.59 -5.03 -3.90
N GLY A 63 8.36 -6.32 -3.73
CA GLY A 63 7.69 -7.16 -4.72
C GLY A 63 8.32 -7.06 -6.11
N LEU A 64 7.51 -6.78 -7.11
CA LEU A 64 7.90 -6.63 -8.52
C LEU A 64 7.93 -5.16 -8.98
N SER A 65 7.66 -4.21 -8.09
CA SER A 65 7.81 -2.78 -8.35
C SER A 65 9.27 -2.36 -8.47
N ASP A 66 9.52 -1.17 -9.02
CA ASP A 66 10.84 -0.56 -9.11
C ASP A 66 11.57 -0.53 -7.76
N LYS A 67 12.90 -0.68 -7.83
CA LYS A 67 13.79 -0.73 -6.66
C LYS A 67 14.87 0.35 -6.77
N PRO A 68 14.56 1.60 -6.37
CA PRO A 68 15.56 2.64 -6.30
C PRO A 68 16.77 2.18 -5.46
N ARG A 69 17.97 2.29 -6.04
CA ARG A 69 19.22 1.79 -5.39
C ARG A 69 19.66 2.63 -4.19
N SER A 70 19.25 3.88 -4.16
CA SER A 70 19.63 4.80 -3.08
C SER A 70 18.72 4.59 -1.87
N ALA A 71 19.29 4.24 -0.72
CA ALA A 71 18.55 4.20 0.54
C ALA A 71 17.87 5.54 0.88
N ARG A 72 18.43 6.67 0.42
CA ARG A 72 17.87 8.00 0.62
C ARG A 72 16.55 8.23 -0.13
N ALA A 73 16.24 7.41 -1.13
CA ALA A 73 14.96 7.46 -1.82
C ALA A 73 13.81 6.88 -0.98
N HIS A 74 14.12 5.98 -0.04
CA HIS A 74 13.12 5.27 0.75
C HIS A 74 12.73 6.04 2.02
N THR A 75 12.15 7.23 1.84
CA THR A 75 11.57 8.01 2.93
C THR A 75 10.05 7.79 2.99
N LEU A 76 9.44 8.04 4.16
CA LEU A 76 7.99 7.95 4.30
C LEU A 76 7.28 8.89 3.33
N GLU A 77 7.78 10.11 3.17
CA GLU A 77 7.22 11.12 2.26
C GLU A 77 7.23 10.66 0.81
N ASN A 78 8.31 10.03 0.35
CA ASN A 78 8.38 9.49 -0.99
C ASN A 78 7.39 8.34 -1.19
N HIS A 79 7.28 7.41 -0.24
CA HIS A 79 6.32 6.32 -0.30
C HIS A 79 4.86 6.82 -0.31
N ILE A 80 4.55 7.84 0.47
CA ILE A 80 3.24 8.52 0.46
C ILE A 80 2.96 9.10 -0.92
N ARG A 81 3.92 9.83 -1.50
CA ARG A 81 3.79 10.46 -2.80
C ARG A 81 3.60 9.42 -3.92
N TRP A 82 4.40 8.36 -3.92
CA TRP A 82 4.30 7.28 -4.92
C TRP A 82 2.96 6.55 -4.86
N LEU A 83 2.48 6.23 -3.66
CA LEU A 83 1.17 5.62 -3.51
C LEU A 83 0.04 6.58 -3.91
N GLY A 84 0.14 7.85 -3.53
CA GLY A 84 -0.82 8.87 -3.93
C GLY A 84 -0.88 9.04 -5.45
N ALA A 85 0.27 9.06 -6.13
CA ALA A 85 0.35 9.11 -7.58
C ALA A 85 -0.28 7.86 -8.24
N LEU A 86 -0.13 6.68 -7.63
CA LEU A 86 -0.81 5.46 -8.11
C LEU A 86 -2.34 5.58 -7.97
N VAL A 87 -2.84 6.12 -6.86
CA VAL A 87 -4.28 6.36 -6.66
C VAL A 87 -4.84 7.29 -7.73
N ASP A 88 -4.07 8.32 -8.10
CA ASP A 88 -4.44 9.28 -9.15
C ASP A 88 -4.37 8.64 -10.55
N GLU A 89 -3.33 7.90 -10.87
CA GLU A 89 -3.14 7.20 -12.15
C GLU A 89 -4.26 6.20 -12.42
N LEU A 90 -4.69 5.45 -11.41
CA LEU A 90 -5.77 4.48 -11.51
C LEU A 90 -7.16 5.11 -11.33
N ASP A 91 -7.24 6.43 -11.14
CA ASP A 91 -8.45 7.20 -10.82
C ASP A 91 -9.34 6.52 -9.77
N LEU A 92 -8.74 6.02 -8.69
CA LEU A 92 -9.49 5.34 -7.65
C LEU A 92 -10.35 6.35 -6.88
N ARG A 93 -11.65 6.05 -6.76
CA ARG A 93 -12.66 6.85 -6.06
C ARG A 93 -13.52 5.96 -5.18
N ASP A 94 -14.11 6.52 -4.13
CA ASP A 94 -14.91 5.79 -3.14
C ASP A 94 -14.16 4.57 -2.57
N VAL A 95 -12.89 4.77 -2.24
CA VAL A 95 -11.94 3.71 -1.88
C VAL A 95 -12.18 3.23 -0.45
N ILE A 96 -12.30 1.92 -0.28
CA ILE A 96 -12.08 1.27 1.02
C ILE A 96 -10.58 1.00 1.13
N LEU A 97 -9.90 1.75 2.01
CA LEU A 97 -8.47 1.62 2.22
C LEU A 97 -8.19 0.58 3.31
N VAL A 98 -7.45 -0.47 2.95
CA VAL A 98 -6.99 -1.53 3.87
C VAL A 98 -5.49 -1.40 4.06
N VAL A 99 -5.04 -1.17 5.28
CA VAL A 99 -3.62 -0.90 5.58
C VAL A 99 -3.08 -1.84 6.65
N GLN A 100 -1.82 -2.24 6.52
CA GLN A 100 -1.09 -3.09 7.45
C GLN A 100 0.38 -2.67 7.55
N ASP A 101 0.98 -2.71 8.74
CA ASP A 101 2.38 -2.38 9.00
C ASP A 101 2.76 -0.99 8.45
N TRP A 102 3.82 -0.84 7.64
CA TRP A 102 4.18 0.41 6.96
C TRP A 102 3.11 0.91 5.98
N GLY A 103 2.23 0.03 5.50
CA GLY A 103 1.07 0.44 4.72
C GLY A 103 0.14 1.41 5.46
N GLY A 104 0.14 1.40 6.82
CA GLY A 104 -0.62 2.36 7.63
C GLY A 104 -0.20 3.80 7.41
N PRO A 105 0.99 4.21 7.84
CA PRO A 105 1.46 5.58 7.64
C PRO A 105 1.52 5.99 6.16
N ILE A 106 1.87 5.06 5.26
CA ILE A 106 1.93 5.33 3.81
C ILE A 106 0.52 5.56 3.24
N GLY A 107 -0.41 4.65 3.50
CA GLY A 107 -1.78 4.72 2.98
C GLY A 107 -2.53 5.92 3.52
N LEU A 108 -2.49 6.14 4.84
CA LEU A 108 -3.14 7.29 5.47
C LEU A 108 -2.56 8.61 4.98
N GLY A 109 -1.24 8.70 4.85
CA GLY A 109 -0.58 9.87 4.29
C GLY A 109 -1.02 10.16 2.84
N ALA A 110 -1.11 9.13 1.99
CA ALA A 110 -1.54 9.28 0.61
C ALA A 110 -2.99 9.77 0.49
N PHE A 111 -3.87 9.37 1.42
CA PHE A 111 -5.27 9.80 1.44
C PHE A 111 -5.52 11.08 2.24
N ALA A 112 -4.58 11.58 3.03
CA ALA A 112 -4.73 12.87 3.72
C ALA A 112 -4.95 14.05 2.76
N GLU A 113 -4.40 13.97 1.55
CA GLU A 113 -4.62 14.96 0.47
C GLU A 113 -5.72 14.53 -0.51
N ARG A 114 -6.38 13.39 -0.25
CA ARG A 114 -7.40 12.76 -1.13
C ARG A 114 -8.61 12.28 -0.32
N GLU A 115 -8.96 12.98 0.74
CA GLU A 115 -10.04 12.57 1.66
C GLU A 115 -11.38 12.34 0.93
N ASN A 116 -11.64 13.14 -0.10
CA ASN A 116 -12.83 13.03 -0.94
C ASN A 116 -12.90 11.74 -1.78
N ARG A 117 -11.81 10.97 -1.84
CA ARG A 117 -11.75 9.67 -2.53
C ARG A 117 -11.88 8.48 -1.58
N LEU A 118 -11.92 8.72 -0.25
CA LEU A 118 -11.98 7.69 0.78
C LEU A 118 -13.43 7.42 1.18
N ALA A 119 -13.88 6.17 1.07
CA ALA A 119 -15.20 5.72 1.52
C ALA A 119 -15.15 4.96 2.84
N GLY A 120 -14.04 4.30 3.13
CA GLY A 120 -13.88 3.51 4.34
C GLY A 120 -12.43 3.17 4.64
N LEU A 121 -12.17 2.74 5.88
CA LEU A 121 -10.81 2.46 6.36
C LEU A 121 -10.80 1.19 7.22
N VAL A 122 -9.88 0.27 6.90
CA VAL A 122 -9.59 -0.92 7.68
C VAL A 122 -8.11 -0.89 8.10
N ILE A 123 -7.86 -0.87 9.39
CA ILE A 123 -6.52 -0.76 9.97
C ILE A 123 -6.12 -2.09 10.62
N LEU A 124 -5.02 -2.67 10.17
CA LEU A 124 -4.51 -3.95 10.62
C LEU A 124 -3.06 -3.81 11.09
N ASN A 125 -2.77 -4.15 12.34
CA ASN A 125 -1.40 -4.29 12.88
C ASN A 125 -0.43 -3.19 12.40
N THR A 126 -0.79 -1.94 12.63
CA THR A 126 0.02 -0.78 12.24
C THR A 126 0.07 0.28 13.32
N VAL A 127 0.94 1.26 13.14
CA VAL A 127 1.07 2.42 14.02
C VAL A 127 0.63 3.66 13.27
N VAL A 128 -0.28 4.41 13.87
CA VAL A 128 -0.73 5.71 13.37
C VAL A 128 -0.36 6.77 14.40
N GLY A 129 0.57 7.65 14.04
CA GLY A 129 1.03 8.73 14.91
C GLY A 129 2.44 8.53 15.47
N PRO A 130 2.92 9.49 16.29
CA PRO A 130 4.25 9.44 16.85
C PRO A 130 4.39 8.28 17.84
N PRO A 131 5.62 7.74 18.03
CA PRO A 131 5.87 6.72 19.05
C PRO A 131 5.42 7.20 20.42
N ARG A 132 4.83 6.29 21.21
CA ARG A 132 4.45 6.59 22.60
C ARG A 132 5.68 7.04 23.41
N PRO A 133 5.55 7.99 24.35
CA PRO A 133 6.64 8.32 25.27
C PRO A 133 7.18 7.04 25.94
N GLY A 134 8.50 6.87 25.92
CA GLY A 134 9.15 5.68 26.46
C GLY A 134 9.23 4.48 25.52
N PHE A 135 8.75 4.57 24.28
CA PHE A 135 8.95 3.52 23.26
C PHE A 135 10.44 3.26 23.05
N ARG A 136 10.86 2.00 23.30
CA ARG A 136 12.23 1.54 23.02
C ARG A 136 12.20 0.68 21.77
N PRO A 137 12.92 1.05 20.70
CA PRO A 137 13.03 0.21 19.51
C PRO A 137 13.60 -1.16 19.86
N THR A 138 12.93 -2.22 19.46
CA THR A 138 13.44 -3.60 19.58
C THR A 138 14.62 -3.82 18.64
N ALA A 139 15.34 -4.95 18.82
CA ALA A 139 16.42 -5.35 17.90
C ALA A 139 15.94 -5.40 16.45
N PHE A 140 14.69 -5.84 16.20
CA PHE A 140 14.08 -5.84 14.87
C PHE A 140 13.95 -4.42 14.28
N HIS A 141 13.48 -3.46 15.05
CA HIS A 141 13.38 -2.06 14.57
C HIS A 141 14.74 -1.45 14.27
N ARG A 142 15.79 -1.84 15.01
CA ARG A 142 17.16 -1.41 14.75
C ARG A 142 17.72 -2.06 13.49
N PHE A 143 17.45 -3.35 13.29
CA PHE A 143 17.84 -4.08 12.08
C PHE A 143 17.18 -3.50 10.82
N ALA A 144 15.87 -3.20 10.88
CA ALA A 144 15.13 -2.61 9.76
C ALA A 144 15.57 -1.19 9.38
N ARG A 145 16.39 -0.53 10.23
CA ARG A 145 16.98 0.79 9.96
C ARG A 145 18.47 0.72 9.60
N ALA A 146 19.07 -0.47 9.63
CA ALA A 146 20.46 -0.63 9.21
C ALA A 146 20.58 -0.37 7.70
N PRO A 147 21.59 0.40 7.25
CA PRO A 147 21.82 0.71 5.85
C PRO A 147 22.16 -0.53 5.03
#